data_4c2af15edf6be8ad0de2a17b3757e66b
#
_entry.id   4c2af15edf6be8ad0de2a17b3757e66b
#
_cell.length_a   1.000
_cell.length_b   1.000
_cell.length_c   1.000
_cell.angle_alpha   90.00
_cell.angle_beta   90.00
_cell.angle_gamma   90.00
#
_symmetry.space_group_name_H-M   'P 1'
#
loop_
_entity.id
_entity.type
_entity.pdbx_description
1 polymer ?
#
loop_
_entity_poly.entity_id
_entity_poly.type
_entity_poly.pdbx_seq_one_letter_code
_entity_poly.pdbx_strand_id
1 'polypeptide(L)'
;TFKSVKGLNVKNETISTYLDCFIDAYILCKSYRYDIKGRSYIDTPLKYYFTDIGLRNARLNFRQQEENHIMENIIYNELIARGFNVDVGVVEYNHIDENGKKARSQLEVDFVVNQTEKRYYIQSALTVADEDKRKQEVNSLNRIDDSYTKIVVVRDNVLPWTDDKGVQYINIEDFLLDKINEL
;
A
#
# COMPACT_ATOMS: atom_id res chain seq x y z
N THR A 1 -13.45 -5.55 15.48
CA THR A 1 -14.55 -6.15 14.67
C THR A 1 -15.87 -5.43 14.97
N PHE A 2 -16.84 -5.46 14.05
CA PHE A 2 -18.18 -4.86 14.25
C PHE A 2 -18.85 -5.37 15.55
N LYS A 3 -18.66 -6.65 15.86
CA LYS A 3 -19.19 -7.28 17.08
C LYS A 3 -18.57 -6.68 18.35
N SER A 4 -17.27 -6.39 18.36
CA SER A 4 -16.58 -5.85 19.54
C SER A 4 -16.79 -4.34 19.74
N VAL A 5 -17.02 -3.57 18.65
CA VAL A 5 -17.11 -2.11 18.72
C VAL A 5 -18.57 -1.63 18.83
N LYS A 6 -19.51 -2.30 18.17
CA LYS A 6 -20.93 -1.88 18.10
C LYS A 6 -21.90 -2.87 18.69
N GLY A 7 -21.46 -4.05 19.17
CA GLY A 7 -22.35 -5.12 19.66
C GLY A 7 -23.25 -5.72 18.55
N LEU A 8 -23.04 -5.35 17.29
CA LEU A 8 -23.84 -5.80 16.17
C LEU A 8 -23.33 -7.14 15.64
N ASN A 9 -24.20 -8.12 15.54
CA ASN A 9 -23.89 -9.42 14.93
C ASN A 9 -24.18 -9.37 13.43
N VAL A 10 -23.28 -8.75 12.66
CA VAL A 10 -23.39 -8.65 11.20
C VAL A 10 -22.59 -9.78 10.57
N LYS A 11 -23.19 -10.52 9.64
CA LYS A 11 -22.51 -11.57 8.87
C LYS A 11 -21.51 -10.95 7.90
N ASN A 12 -20.39 -11.65 7.65
CA ASN A 12 -19.37 -11.21 6.69
C ASN A 12 -19.95 -11.00 5.29
N GLU A 13 -20.87 -11.86 4.85
CA GLU A 13 -21.56 -11.74 3.56
C GLU A 13 -22.33 -10.40 3.43
N THR A 14 -22.99 -9.96 4.51
CA THR A 14 -23.70 -8.68 4.53
C THR A 14 -22.72 -7.50 4.38
N ILE A 15 -21.57 -7.57 5.05
CA ILE A 15 -20.52 -6.54 4.92
C ILE A 15 -19.99 -6.52 3.50
N SER A 16 -19.70 -7.69 2.91
CA SER A 16 -19.24 -7.81 1.53
C SER A 16 -20.24 -7.18 0.56
N THR A 17 -21.54 -7.49 0.70
CA THR A 17 -22.59 -6.91 -0.15
C THR A 17 -22.62 -5.37 -0.09
N TYR A 18 -22.48 -4.78 1.11
CA TYR A 18 -22.41 -3.32 1.23
C TYR A 18 -21.15 -2.73 0.59
N LEU A 19 -20.00 -3.40 0.74
CA LEU A 19 -18.76 -2.97 0.09
C LEU A 19 -18.89 -3.03 -1.43
N ASP A 20 -19.51 -4.09 -1.97
CA ASP A 20 -19.77 -4.21 -3.40
C ASP A 20 -20.68 -3.09 -3.91
N CYS A 21 -21.74 -2.71 -3.17
CA CYS A 21 -22.57 -1.55 -3.51
C CYS A 21 -21.75 -0.23 -3.54
N PHE A 22 -20.79 -0.04 -2.62
CA PHE A 22 -19.93 1.15 -2.65
C PHE A 22 -18.95 1.13 -3.82
N ILE A 23 -18.50 -0.04 -4.23
CA ILE A 23 -17.65 -0.20 -5.41
C ILE A 23 -18.46 0.12 -6.68
N ASP A 24 -19.66 -0.43 -6.82
CA ASP A 24 -20.57 -0.18 -7.94
C ASP A 24 -20.97 1.30 -8.04
N ALA A 25 -21.03 2.00 -6.91
CA ALA A 25 -21.28 3.44 -6.83
C ALA A 25 -20.03 4.30 -7.03
N TYR A 26 -18.88 3.72 -7.34
CA TYR A 26 -17.58 4.40 -7.47
C TYR A 26 -17.14 5.21 -6.23
N ILE A 27 -17.57 4.79 -5.05
CA ILE A 27 -17.15 5.40 -3.77
C ILE A 27 -15.87 4.77 -3.26
N LEU A 28 -15.73 3.46 -3.50
CA LEU A 28 -14.55 2.67 -3.10
C LEU A 28 -13.96 1.95 -4.32
N CYS A 29 -12.63 1.83 -4.29
CA CYS A 29 -11.90 0.85 -5.09
C CYS A 29 -11.41 -0.29 -4.22
N LYS A 30 -11.36 -1.49 -4.78
CA LYS A 30 -10.87 -2.70 -4.14
C LYS A 30 -9.50 -3.07 -4.71
N SER A 31 -8.52 -3.36 -3.84
CA SER A 31 -7.21 -3.87 -4.22
C SER A 31 -7.01 -5.27 -3.65
N TYR A 32 -6.53 -6.17 -4.48
CA TYR A 32 -6.26 -7.56 -4.11
C TYR A 32 -4.88 -7.68 -3.48
N ARG A 33 -4.66 -8.75 -2.70
CA ARG A 33 -3.35 -9.09 -2.19
C ARG A 33 -2.64 -10.03 -3.15
N TYR A 34 -1.38 -9.72 -3.42
CA TYR A 34 -0.53 -10.49 -4.31
C TYR A 34 0.71 -10.99 -3.57
N ASP A 35 0.85 -12.30 -3.47
CA ASP A 35 2.09 -12.92 -2.96
C ASP A 35 3.19 -12.75 -4.02
N ILE A 36 4.16 -11.89 -3.71
CA ILE A 36 5.24 -11.52 -4.64
C ILE A 36 6.13 -12.72 -4.93
N LYS A 37 6.45 -13.52 -3.91
CA LYS A 37 7.32 -14.70 -4.04
C LYS A 37 6.57 -15.90 -4.63
N GLY A 38 5.36 -16.15 -4.18
CA GLY A 38 4.50 -17.22 -4.67
C GLY A 38 3.85 -16.93 -6.02
N ARG A 39 3.89 -15.66 -6.49
CA ARG A 39 3.30 -15.21 -7.76
C ARG A 39 1.83 -15.59 -7.89
N SER A 40 1.07 -15.41 -6.81
CA SER A 40 -0.34 -15.77 -6.74
C SER A 40 -1.16 -14.75 -5.96
N TYR A 41 -2.44 -14.66 -6.29
CA TYR A 41 -3.36 -13.82 -5.53
C TYR A 41 -3.77 -14.50 -4.24
N ILE A 42 -3.98 -13.68 -3.20
CA ILE A 42 -4.49 -14.09 -1.89
C ILE A 42 -5.91 -13.51 -1.77
N ASP A 43 -6.89 -14.37 -1.55
CA ASP A 43 -8.31 -13.98 -1.59
C ASP A 43 -8.69 -12.98 -0.48
N THR A 44 -8.08 -13.07 0.68
CA THR A 44 -8.41 -12.21 1.83
C THR A 44 -7.21 -11.98 2.75
N PRO A 45 -7.16 -10.87 3.49
CA PRO A 45 -8.07 -9.72 3.46
C PRO A 45 -7.81 -8.79 2.26
N LEU A 46 -8.87 -8.17 1.75
CA LEU A 46 -8.77 -7.14 0.72
C LEU A 46 -8.47 -5.77 1.35
N LYS A 47 -7.87 -4.87 0.56
CA LYS A 47 -7.69 -3.46 0.93
C LYS A 47 -8.63 -2.59 0.10
N TYR A 48 -9.15 -1.52 0.71
CA TYR A 48 -10.12 -0.64 0.08
C TYR A 48 -9.63 0.80 0.15
N TYR A 49 -9.76 1.51 -0.95
CA TYR A 49 -9.37 2.92 -1.08
C TYR A 49 -10.59 3.75 -1.48
N PHE A 50 -10.72 4.94 -0.90
CA PHE A 50 -11.72 5.89 -1.35
C PHE A 50 -11.31 6.52 -2.68
N THR A 51 -12.24 6.61 -3.62
CA THR A 51 -12.02 7.32 -4.88
C THR A 51 -11.86 8.82 -4.67
N ASP A 52 -12.47 9.36 -3.62
CA ASP A 52 -12.41 10.76 -3.22
C ASP A 52 -12.10 10.89 -1.72
N ILE A 53 -10.95 11.52 -1.41
CA ILE A 53 -10.50 11.76 -0.04
C ILE A 53 -11.40 12.78 0.68
N GLY A 54 -11.96 13.74 -0.04
CA GLY A 54 -12.91 14.71 0.50
C GLY A 54 -14.17 14.02 1.04
N LEU A 55 -14.70 13.06 0.25
CA LEU A 55 -15.85 12.26 0.67
C LEU A 55 -15.53 11.42 1.93
N ARG A 56 -14.36 10.77 1.97
CA ARG A 56 -13.86 10.06 3.16
C ARG A 56 -13.84 10.99 4.38
N ASN A 57 -13.19 12.15 4.25
CA ASN A 57 -13.00 13.07 5.34
C ASN A 57 -14.33 13.67 5.82
N ALA A 58 -15.23 14.02 4.90
CA ALA A 58 -16.59 14.49 5.22
C ALA A 58 -17.36 13.43 6.02
N ARG A 59 -17.29 12.15 5.61
CA ARG A 59 -17.96 11.05 6.34
C ARG A 59 -17.43 10.85 7.75
N LEU A 60 -16.16 11.16 7.99
CA LEU A 60 -15.50 11.12 9.28
C LEU A 60 -15.61 12.45 10.06
N ASN A 61 -16.40 13.42 9.56
CA ASN A 61 -16.52 14.77 10.12
C ASN A 61 -15.16 15.47 10.29
N PHE A 62 -14.19 15.20 9.42
CA PHE A 62 -12.81 15.73 9.42
C PHE A 62 -12.05 15.49 10.74
N ARG A 63 -12.44 14.48 11.54
CA ARG A 63 -11.87 14.22 12.87
C ARG A 63 -10.70 13.25 12.87
N GLN A 64 -10.55 12.44 11.84
CA GLN A 64 -9.49 11.43 11.73
C GLN A 64 -8.65 11.74 10.48
N GLN A 65 -7.63 12.56 10.68
CA GLN A 65 -6.62 12.86 9.65
C GLN A 65 -5.38 12.00 9.90
N GLU A 66 -5.49 10.73 9.56
CA GLU A 66 -4.37 9.80 9.57
C GLU A 66 -3.57 10.02 8.29
N GLU A 67 -2.56 10.88 8.35
CA GLU A 67 -1.80 11.35 7.19
C GLU A 67 -1.22 10.22 6.35
N ASN A 68 -0.72 9.16 6.98
CA ASN A 68 -0.19 7.98 6.29
C ASN A 68 -1.26 7.29 5.43
N HIS A 69 -2.46 7.05 5.96
CA HIS A 69 -3.56 6.44 5.19
C HIS A 69 -4.09 7.36 4.09
N ILE A 70 -4.11 8.68 4.34
CA ILE A 70 -4.50 9.65 3.31
C ILE A 70 -3.48 9.65 2.17
N MET A 71 -2.20 9.71 2.49
CA MET A 71 -1.12 9.69 1.52
C MET A 71 -1.14 8.41 0.69
N GLU A 72 -1.26 7.27 1.33
CA GLU A 72 -1.37 5.99 0.66
C GLU A 72 -2.57 5.96 -0.32
N ASN A 73 -3.73 6.45 0.12
CA ASN A 73 -4.91 6.52 -0.74
C ASN A 73 -4.71 7.48 -1.94
N ILE A 74 -4.02 8.59 -1.75
CA ILE A 74 -3.69 9.53 -2.83
C ILE A 74 -2.79 8.84 -3.87
N ILE A 75 -1.74 8.16 -3.43
CA ILE A 75 -0.84 7.41 -4.31
C ILE A 75 -1.62 6.34 -5.09
N TYR A 76 -2.48 5.57 -4.42
CA TYR A 76 -3.33 4.59 -5.08
C TYR A 76 -4.18 5.21 -6.18
N ASN A 77 -4.90 6.30 -5.89
CA ASN A 77 -5.76 6.97 -6.84
C ASN A 77 -4.99 7.51 -8.04
N GLU A 78 -3.80 8.06 -7.82
CA GLU A 78 -2.91 8.53 -8.90
C GLU A 78 -2.46 7.38 -9.80
N LEU A 79 -2.04 6.26 -9.24
CA LEU A 79 -1.64 5.08 -10.01
C LEU A 79 -2.79 4.53 -10.87
N ILE A 80 -4.01 4.48 -10.32
CA ILE A 80 -5.21 4.09 -11.08
C ILE A 80 -5.51 5.10 -12.20
N ALA A 81 -5.41 6.41 -11.93
CA ALA A 81 -5.65 7.45 -12.92
C ALA A 81 -4.65 7.39 -14.09
N ARG A 82 -3.42 6.93 -13.85
CA ARG A 82 -2.40 6.66 -14.88
C ARG A 82 -2.62 5.35 -15.63
N GLY A 83 -3.64 4.57 -15.28
CA GLY A 83 -4.01 3.34 -15.98
C GLY A 83 -3.21 2.10 -15.54
N PHE A 84 -2.60 2.13 -14.36
CA PHE A 84 -1.92 0.96 -13.79
C PHE A 84 -2.91 -0.01 -13.14
N ASN A 85 -2.55 -1.31 -13.17
CA ASN A 85 -3.16 -2.30 -12.28
C ASN A 85 -2.40 -2.29 -10.95
N VAL A 86 -3.12 -2.09 -9.85
CA VAL A 86 -2.52 -1.89 -8.52
C VAL A 86 -3.04 -2.92 -7.53
N ASP A 87 -2.13 -3.71 -7.00
CA ASP A 87 -2.37 -4.72 -5.97
C ASP A 87 -1.57 -4.38 -4.70
N VAL A 88 -1.96 -4.94 -3.57
CA VAL A 88 -1.17 -4.90 -2.33
C VAL A 88 -0.20 -6.07 -2.32
N GLY A 89 1.08 -5.79 -2.15
CA GLY A 89 2.11 -6.82 -2.11
C GLY A 89 2.20 -7.51 -0.75
N VAL A 90 2.45 -8.83 -0.77
CA VAL A 90 2.78 -9.61 0.41
C VAL A 90 4.12 -10.31 0.19
N VAL A 91 5.04 -10.13 1.13
CA VAL A 91 6.35 -10.81 1.14
C VAL A 91 6.45 -11.67 2.36
N GLU A 92 6.48 -12.98 2.17
CA GLU A 92 6.67 -13.92 3.26
C GLU A 92 8.16 -14.15 3.54
N TYR A 93 8.49 -14.27 4.83
CA TYR A 93 9.85 -14.59 5.26
C TYR A 93 9.85 -15.45 6.50
N ASN A 94 10.88 -16.29 6.61
CA ASN A 94 11.12 -17.11 7.79
C ASN A 94 12.09 -16.38 8.73
N HIS A 95 11.83 -16.46 10.02
CA HIS A 95 12.70 -15.95 11.08
C HIS A 95 12.66 -16.91 12.28
N ILE A 96 13.54 -16.66 13.24
CA ILE A 96 13.53 -17.38 14.51
C ILE A 96 12.80 -16.47 15.51
N ASP A 97 11.77 -16.99 16.18
CA ASP A 97 11.01 -16.28 17.20
C ASP A 97 11.81 -16.14 18.51
N GLU A 98 11.25 -15.41 19.46
CA GLU A 98 11.86 -15.17 20.78
C GLU A 98 12.10 -16.47 21.58
N ASN A 99 11.43 -17.56 21.21
CA ASN A 99 11.55 -18.89 21.81
C ASN A 99 12.54 -19.80 21.06
N GLY A 100 13.25 -19.29 20.04
CA GLY A 100 14.18 -20.05 19.23
C GLY A 100 13.54 -20.97 18.20
N LYS A 101 12.23 -20.83 17.95
CA LYS A 101 11.50 -21.64 16.96
C LYS A 101 11.43 -20.93 15.62
N LYS A 102 11.45 -21.73 14.54
CA LYS A 102 11.21 -21.19 13.20
C LYS A 102 9.77 -20.68 13.10
N ALA A 103 9.62 -19.41 12.80
CA ALA A 103 8.35 -18.75 12.58
C ALA A 103 8.31 -18.17 11.17
N ARG A 104 7.11 -18.01 10.61
CA ARG A 104 6.85 -17.38 9.32
C ARG A 104 6.08 -16.10 9.56
N SER A 105 6.54 -15.01 8.98
CA SER A 105 5.87 -13.71 9.02
C SER A 105 5.69 -13.16 7.63
N GLN A 106 4.76 -12.22 7.50
CA GLN A 106 4.44 -11.51 6.28
C GLN A 106 4.73 -10.02 6.47
N LEU A 107 5.30 -9.41 5.44
CA LEU A 107 5.43 -7.97 5.32
C LEU A 107 4.57 -7.50 4.16
N GLU A 108 3.97 -6.34 4.32
CA GLU A 108 3.18 -5.69 3.28
C GLU A 108 4.08 -4.78 2.45
N VAL A 109 3.85 -4.76 1.15
CA VAL A 109 4.30 -3.73 0.21
C VAL A 109 3.04 -3.00 -0.21
N ASP A 110 2.98 -1.70 -0.01
CA ASP A 110 1.74 -0.94 -0.21
C ASP A 110 1.18 -1.13 -1.61
N PHE A 111 2.04 -1.11 -2.64
CA PHE A 111 1.59 -1.29 -4.01
C PHE A 111 2.53 -2.17 -4.83
N VAL A 112 1.94 -3.16 -5.50
CA VAL A 112 2.50 -3.87 -6.65
C VAL A 112 1.81 -3.32 -7.88
N VAL A 113 2.55 -2.60 -8.70
CA VAL A 113 2.01 -1.83 -9.82
C VAL A 113 2.43 -2.50 -11.11
N ASN A 114 1.46 -2.84 -11.95
CA ASN A 114 1.70 -3.52 -13.21
C ASN A 114 1.11 -2.73 -14.38
N GLN A 115 1.88 -2.61 -15.45
CA GLN A 115 1.41 -2.09 -16.73
C GLN A 115 2.17 -2.78 -17.88
N THR A 116 1.47 -3.58 -18.66
CA THR A 116 2.04 -4.38 -19.74
C THR A 116 3.20 -5.26 -19.23
N GLU A 117 4.45 -4.96 -19.59
CA GLU A 117 5.64 -5.69 -19.17
C GLU A 117 6.38 -5.04 -17.99
N LYS A 118 5.95 -3.86 -17.57
CA LYS A 118 6.57 -3.13 -16.46
C LYS A 118 5.92 -3.49 -15.14
N ARG A 119 6.75 -3.63 -14.11
CA ARG A 119 6.34 -3.82 -12.73
C ARG A 119 7.13 -2.91 -11.82
N TYR A 120 6.44 -2.33 -10.82
CA TYR A 120 7.04 -1.51 -9.78
C TYR A 120 6.54 -1.97 -8.42
N TYR A 121 7.39 -1.84 -7.41
CA TYR A 121 7.02 -2.00 -6.01
C TYR A 121 7.12 -0.65 -5.34
N ILE A 122 6.01 -0.16 -4.82
CA ILE A 122 5.95 1.19 -4.25
C ILE A 122 5.55 1.11 -2.79
N GLN A 123 6.29 1.83 -1.94
CA GLN A 123 6.00 2.01 -0.52
C GLN A 123 5.71 3.48 -0.23
N SER A 124 4.73 3.75 0.62
CA SER A 124 4.37 5.08 1.10
C SER A 124 5.03 5.33 2.46
N ALA A 125 5.74 6.43 2.65
CA ALA A 125 6.39 6.79 3.90
C ALA A 125 6.19 8.26 4.23
N LEU A 126 5.87 8.59 5.49
CA LEU A 126 5.78 10.00 5.91
C LEU A 126 7.17 10.64 5.96
N THR A 127 8.16 9.92 6.46
CA THR A 127 9.53 10.41 6.60
C THR A 127 10.55 9.29 6.46
N VAL A 128 11.71 9.63 5.93
CA VAL A 128 12.90 8.75 5.84
C VAL A 128 14.15 9.41 6.41
N ALA A 129 13.96 10.50 7.17
CA ALA A 129 15.06 11.26 7.75
C ALA A 129 15.87 10.48 8.79
N ASP A 130 15.22 9.56 9.52
CA ASP A 130 15.83 8.66 10.49
C ASP A 130 16.18 7.33 9.82
N GLU A 131 17.41 6.86 10.03
CA GLU A 131 17.91 5.63 9.42
C GLU A 131 17.13 4.39 9.88
N ASP A 132 16.71 4.34 11.13
CA ASP A 132 15.94 3.20 11.66
C ASP A 132 14.53 3.17 11.08
N LYS A 133 13.87 4.33 10.96
CA LYS A 133 12.58 4.44 10.25
C LYS A 133 12.72 4.05 8.78
N ARG A 134 13.74 4.58 8.10
CA ARG A 134 14.02 4.21 6.71
C ARG A 134 14.19 2.70 6.54
N LYS A 135 15.00 2.05 7.41
CA LYS A 135 15.18 0.59 7.38
C LYS A 135 13.86 -0.15 7.59
N GLN A 136 12.99 0.35 8.44
CA GLN A 136 11.68 -0.23 8.70
C GLN A 136 10.79 -0.15 7.44
N GLU A 137 10.69 1.03 6.83
CA GLU A 137 9.85 1.26 5.63
C GLU A 137 10.31 0.42 4.43
N VAL A 138 11.61 0.25 4.22
CA VAL A 138 12.13 -0.54 3.09
C VAL A 138 12.32 -2.03 3.40
N ASN A 139 12.00 -2.50 4.59
CA ASN A 139 12.24 -3.89 4.97
C ASN A 139 11.50 -4.88 4.06
N SER A 140 10.27 -4.57 3.66
CA SER A 140 9.50 -5.37 2.71
C SER A 140 10.16 -5.39 1.33
N LEU A 141 10.54 -4.23 0.80
CA LEU A 141 11.19 -4.07 -0.50
C LEU A 141 12.55 -4.78 -0.57
N ASN A 142 13.34 -4.70 0.50
CA ASN A 142 14.64 -5.35 0.59
C ASN A 142 14.59 -6.88 0.62
N ARG A 143 13.41 -7.48 0.80
CA ARG A 143 13.19 -8.94 0.80
C ARG A 143 12.68 -9.47 -0.53
N ILE A 144 12.53 -8.61 -1.51
CA ILE A 144 12.14 -8.96 -2.88
C ILE A 144 13.42 -9.14 -3.70
N ASP A 145 13.64 -10.35 -4.18
CA ASP A 145 14.90 -10.76 -4.86
C ASP A 145 14.79 -10.69 -6.39
N ASP A 146 13.91 -9.82 -6.93
CA ASP A 146 13.81 -9.58 -8.36
C ASP A 146 14.39 -8.21 -8.75
N SER A 147 14.49 -7.97 -10.06
CA SER A 147 15.10 -6.77 -10.66
C SER A 147 14.11 -5.65 -10.96
N TYR A 148 12.84 -5.79 -10.54
CA TYR A 148 11.88 -4.73 -10.78
C TYR A 148 12.16 -3.50 -9.90
N THR A 149 11.78 -2.34 -10.41
CA THR A 149 12.02 -1.06 -9.75
C THR A 149 11.28 -0.96 -8.41
N LYS A 150 12.00 -0.52 -7.40
CA LYS A 150 11.51 -0.32 -6.03
C LYS A 150 11.54 1.16 -5.70
N ILE A 151 10.41 1.71 -5.28
CA ILE A 151 10.24 3.15 -5.06
C ILE A 151 9.65 3.37 -3.66
N VAL A 152 10.17 4.36 -2.96
CA VAL A 152 9.57 4.91 -1.74
C VAL A 152 9.09 6.32 -2.04
N VAL A 153 7.79 6.52 -1.98
CA VAL A 153 7.18 7.85 -2.08
C VAL A 153 7.12 8.44 -0.68
N VAL A 154 7.74 9.60 -0.49
CA VAL A 154 7.92 10.25 0.82
C VAL A 154 7.12 11.54 0.89
N ARG A 155 6.43 11.80 2.02
CA ARG A 155 5.75 13.08 2.24
C ARG A 155 6.74 14.25 2.35
N ASP A 156 7.86 14.02 3.03
CA ASP A 156 8.85 15.07 3.25
C ASP A 156 9.46 15.53 1.92
N ASN A 157 9.77 16.82 1.84
CA ASN A 157 10.37 17.41 0.65
C ASN A 157 11.84 16.99 0.54
N VAL A 158 12.07 15.84 -0.07
CA VAL A 158 13.40 15.30 -0.37
C VAL A 158 13.70 15.43 -1.85
N LEU A 159 14.96 15.67 -2.20
CA LEU A 159 15.38 15.54 -3.59
C LEU A 159 15.40 14.04 -3.96
N PRO A 160 15.01 13.69 -5.20
CA PRO A 160 15.06 12.31 -5.64
C PRO A 160 16.48 11.72 -5.52
N TRP A 161 16.60 10.53 -4.98
CA TRP A 161 17.85 9.81 -4.83
C TRP A 161 17.63 8.29 -4.84
N THR A 162 18.72 7.53 -5.02
CA THR A 162 18.70 6.07 -5.00
C THR A 162 19.69 5.56 -3.97
N ASP A 163 19.30 4.59 -3.16
CA ASP A 163 20.18 3.98 -2.19
C ASP A 163 21.12 2.91 -2.81
N ASP A 164 22.02 2.37 -1.99
CA ASP A 164 22.99 1.34 -2.38
C ASP A 164 22.35 -0.01 -2.78
N LYS A 165 21.07 -0.20 -2.49
CA LYS A 165 20.28 -1.37 -2.88
C LYS A 165 19.40 -1.13 -4.11
N GLY A 166 19.50 0.05 -4.71
CA GLY A 166 18.72 0.41 -5.88
C GLY A 166 17.27 0.85 -5.59
N VAL A 167 16.93 1.10 -4.32
CA VAL A 167 15.61 1.66 -3.97
C VAL A 167 15.62 3.16 -4.24
N GLN A 168 14.67 3.62 -5.02
CA GLN A 168 14.50 5.03 -5.38
C GLN A 168 13.60 5.73 -4.35
N TYR A 169 13.94 6.95 -4.01
CA TYR A 169 13.17 7.79 -3.09
C TYR A 169 12.75 9.06 -3.82
N ILE A 170 11.49 9.41 -3.69
CA ILE A 170 10.90 10.59 -4.31
C ILE A 170 9.88 11.22 -3.38
N ASN A 171 9.79 12.54 -3.37
CA ASN A 171 8.73 13.21 -2.63
C ASN A 171 7.37 13.07 -3.33
N ILE A 172 6.28 13.19 -2.56
CA ILE A 172 4.91 13.00 -3.06
C ILE A 172 4.54 14.03 -4.14
N GLU A 173 5.04 15.27 -4.06
CA GLU A 173 4.72 16.30 -5.03
C GLU A 173 5.34 16.00 -6.39
N ASP A 174 6.60 15.58 -6.42
CA ASP A 174 7.28 15.18 -7.65
C ASP A 174 6.66 13.91 -8.25
N PHE A 175 6.21 12.97 -7.39
CA PHE A 175 5.46 11.80 -7.81
C PHE A 175 4.15 12.20 -8.50
N LEU A 176 3.33 13.08 -7.89
CA LEU A 176 2.04 13.51 -8.44
C LEU A 176 2.20 14.40 -9.69
N LEU A 177 3.28 15.16 -9.81
CA LEU A 177 3.56 16.02 -10.96
C LEU A 177 4.26 15.29 -12.12
N ASP A 178 4.35 13.96 -12.05
CA ASP A 178 4.97 13.11 -13.07
C ASP A 178 6.40 13.52 -13.46
N LYS A 179 7.16 13.98 -12.46
CA LYS A 179 8.57 14.32 -12.67
C LYS A 179 9.49 13.10 -12.75
N ILE A 180 8.91 11.90 -12.65
CA ILE A 180 9.59 10.64 -12.90
C ILE A 180 9.20 10.19 -14.31
N ASN A 181 10.08 10.41 -15.27
CA ASN A 181 9.92 9.96 -16.66
C ASN A 181 9.94 8.44 -16.83
N GLU A 182 9.77 7.63 -15.79
CA GLU A 182 9.93 6.17 -15.82
C GLU A 182 8.71 5.39 -15.28
N LEU A 183 7.67 6.06 -14.81
CA LEU A 183 6.39 5.42 -14.44
C LEU A 183 5.36 5.57 -15.54
#